data_620cf6a3d17f98f002dc2f9cd154cbe5
#
_entry.id   620cf6a3d17f98f002dc2f9cd154cbe5
#
_cell.length_a   1.000
_cell.length_b   1.000
_cell.length_c   1.000
_cell.angle_alpha   90.00
_cell.angle_beta   90.00
_cell.angle_gamma   90.00
#
_symmetry.space_group_name_H-M   'P 1'
#
loop_
_entity.id
_entity.type
_entity.pdbx_description
1 polymer ?
#
loop_
_entity_poly.entity_id
_entity_poly.type
_entity_poly.pdbx_seq_one_letter_code
_entity_poly.pdbx_strand_id
1 'polypeptide(L)'
;MKIAQIAPLFERVPPKLYGGTERVVHHLTEELVRQGHEVTLFASGDSMTSAKLVPCSDMALRLNPAVLDPIPYHMLMLEEVRRQANGFDVLHFHIDLLHFPLVRSLAGKTVTTLHGRLDLPDLQPFYAAFPDVPLISISDDQRKPMPPVNWVATVHHGLAPDVLPFTGQPRGDYLAFLGRISPEKRPDRAIEIAARVGMPLKIAAKVDKADAAYWLNEIEPLVRRYPNVEFIGEIDEGQKGEFLGNARALLFPIDWPEPFGLVMIEAMACGTPVVAFRCGAVPEVIDHAVSGFIVDSMEEAVKAVHELDRLDRHTVRATFDRRFTARRMADDYLDLYRALAGGAQRVMPIHAANESGAGPGSARVA
;
A
#
# COMPACT_ATOMS: atom_id res chain seq x y z
N MET A 1 1.58 21.91 -12.88
CA MET A 1 2.10 22.24 -11.54
C MET A 1 3.53 21.74 -11.42
N LYS A 2 4.33 22.40 -10.58
CA LYS A 2 5.68 21.97 -10.20
C LYS A 2 5.61 21.24 -8.86
N ILE A 3 5.82 19.93 -8.89
CA ILE A 3 5.57 19.03 -7.75
C ILE A 3 6.89 18.38 -7.33
N ALA A 4 7.24 18.49 -6.04
CA ALA A 4 8.32 17.70 -5.47
C ALA A 4 7.74 16.45 -4.81
N GLN A 5 8.24 15.27 -5.17
CA GLN A 5 7.99 13.99 -4.51
C GLN A 5 9.23 13.63 -3.70
N ILE A 6 9.09 13.46 -2.39
CA ILE A 6 10.20 13.18 -1.48
C ILE A 6 10.04 11.77 -0.94
N ALA A 7 10.81 10.83 -1.52
CA ALA A 7 10.78 9.41 -1.18
C ALA A 7 11.72 9.05 -0.03
N PRO A 8 11.47 7.95 0.71
CA PRO A 8 12.49 7.37 1.58
C PRO A 8 13.72 6.95 0.76
N LEU A 9 14.90 6.99 1.39
CA LEU A 9 16.15 6.59 0.75
C LEU A 9 16.50 5.11 1.00
N PHE A 10 15.62 4.35 1.68
CA PHE A 10 15.89 2.97 2.06
C PHE A 10 15.94 2.03 0.86
N GLU A 11 15.04 2.18 -0.09
CA GLU A 11 15.03 1.47 -1.36
C GLU A 11 15.06 2.48 -2.51
N ARG A 12 15.45 2.03 -3.71
CA ARG A 12 15.30 2.85 -4.92
C ARG A 12 13.83 2.96 -5.34
N VAL A 13 13.51 3.92 -6.17
CA VAL A 13 12.19 4.12 -6.78
C VAL A 13 12.26 3.75 -8.28
N PRO A 14 11.54 2.68 -8.74
CA PRO A 14 10.83 1.65 -7.98
C PRO A 14 11.77 0.66 -7.30
N PRO A 15 11.36 -0.01 -6.21
CA PRO A 15 12.20 -0.99 -5.52
C PRO A 15 12.42 -2.24 -6.40
N LYS A 16 13.57 -2.90 -6.23
CA LYS A 16 13.85 -4.15 -6.96
C LYS A 16 12.99 -5.31 -6.48
N LEU A 17 12.82 -5.41 -5.17
CA LEU A 17 12.09 -6.48 -4.48
C LEU A 17 11.06 -5.87 -3.53
N TYR A 18 11.29 -5.98 -2.23
CA TYR A 18 10.41 -5.41 -1.20
C TYR A 18 10.59 -3.89 -1.10
N GLY A 19 9.48 -3.14 -0.94
CA GLY A 19 9.47 -1.68 -0.82
C GLY A 19 8.09 -1.12 -1.19
N GLY A 20 7.14 -1.16 -0.25
CA GLY A 20 5.75 -0.75 -0.52
C GLY A 20 5.63 0.75 -0.79
N THR A 21 6.28 1.57 0.03
CA THR A 21 6.23 3.04 -0.08
C THR A 21 6.84 3.50 -1.41
N GLU A 22 8.04 3.04 -1.71
CA GLU A 22 8.76 3.46 -2.92
C GLU A 22 8.05 2.99 -4.20
N ARG A 23 7.33 1.85 -4.15
CA ARG A 23 6.48 1.39 -5.25
C ARG A 23 5.31 2.35 -5.49
N VAL A 24 4.62 2.77 -4.43
CA VAL A 24 3.51 3.73 -4.55
C VAL A 24 4.02 5.09 -5.03
N VAL A 25 5.15 5.57 -4.50
CA VAL A 25 5.79 6.81 -4.96
C VAL A 25 6.13 6.75 -6.44
N HIS A 26 6.64 5.60 -6.92
CA HIS A 26 6.89 5.38 -8.35
C HIS A 26 5.60 5.54 -9.17
N HIS A 27 4.55 4.78 -8.84
CA HIS A 27 3.30 4.84 -9.59
C HIS A 27 2.66 6.24 -9.59
N LEU A 28 2.72 6.94 -8.47
CA LEU A 28 2.23 8.32 -8.36
C LEU A 28 3.07 9.27 -9.23
N THR A 29 4.40 9.18 -9.12
CA THR A 29 5.34 10.05 -9.84
C THR A 29 5.18 9.90 -11.35
N GLU A 30 5.20 8.66 -11.86
CA GLU A 30 5.06 8.38 -13.29
C GLU A 30 3.71 8.85 -13.85
N GLU A 31 2.64 8.64 -13.07
CA GLU A 31 1.30 9.07 -13.50
C GLU A 31 1.18 10.60 -13.51
N LEU A 32 1.74 11.31 -12.53
CA LEU A 32 1.76 12.78 -12.53
C LEU A 32 2.54 13.34 -13.73
N VAL A 33 3.68 12.74 -14.09
CA VAL A 33 4.44 13.09 -15.29
C VAL A 33 3.60 12.82 -16.55
N ARG A 34 2.95 11.65 -16.64
CA ARG A 34 2.06 11.27 -17.76
C ARG A 34 0.90 12.25 -17.93
N GLN A 35 0.41 12.84 -16.85
CA GLN A 35 -0.63 13.87 -16.86
C GLN A 35 -0.08 15.28 -17.17
N GLY A 36 1.21 15.43 -17.50
CA GLY A 36 1.82 16.67 -17.97
C GLY A 36 2.28 17.62 -16.85
N HIS A 37 2.49 17.12 -15.62
CA HIS A 37 3.05 17.90 -14.52
C HIS A 37 4.58 17.89 -14.53
N GLU A 38 5.20 19.00 -14.08
CA GLU A 38 6.65 19.07 -13.84
C GLU A 38 6.96 18.44 -12.49
N VAL A 39 7.38 17.18 -12.50
CA VAL A 39 7.67 16.44 -11.27
C VAL A 39 9.17 16.33 -11.05
N THR A 40 9.60 16.59 -9.81
CA THR A 40 10.97 16.33 -9.34
C THR A 40 10.91 15.30 -8.22
N LEU A 41 11.63 14.19 -8.40
CA LEU A 41 11.74 13.13 -7.41
C LEU A 41 13.05 13.25 -6.65
N PHE A 42 12.97 13.44 -5.32
CA PHE A 42 14.09 13.35 -4.39
C PHE A 42 14.15 11.92 -3.86
N ALA A 43 15.16 11.16 -4.26
CA ALA A 43 15.29 9.74 -3.96
C ALA A 43 16.76 9.29 -4.01
N SER A 44 17.03 7.97 -3.86
CA SER A 44 18.36 7.40 -4.09
C SER A 44 18.76 7.51 -5.56
N GLY A 45 20.06 7.65 -5.84
CA GLY A 45 20.60 7.92 -7.18
C GLY A 45 20.47 6.74 -8.16
N ASP A 46 20.23 5.53 -7.66
CA ASP A 46 19.92 4.35 -8.46
C ASP A 46 18.43 4.21 -8.82
N SER A 47 17.60 5.20 -8.47
CA SER A 47 16.18 5.27 -8.85
C SER A 47 15.98 5.49 -10.34
N MET A 48 14.86 4.97 -10.87
CA MET A 48 14.49 5.06 -12.28
C MET A 48 13.11 5.72 -12.39
N THR A 49 13.05 6.88 -13.04
CA THR A 49 11.83 7.67 -13.20
C THR A 49 11.87 8.50 -14.46
N SER A 50 10.70 8.82 -15.03
CA SER A 50 10.55 9.81 -16.10
C SER A 50 10.52 11.25 -15.57
N ALA A 51 10.38 11.44 -14.25
CA ALA A 51 10.51 12.73 -13.59
C ALA A 51 11.98 13.19 -13.53
N LYS A 52 12.19 14.47 -13.18
CA LYS A 52 13.54 14.95 -12.85
C LYS A 52 14.00 14.31 -11.55
N LEU A 53 15.05 13.47 -11.60
CA LEU A 53 15.66 12.90 -10.39
C LEU A 53 16.64 13.88 -9.75
N VAL A 54 16.51 14.08 -8.43
CA VAL A 54 17.52 14.70 -7.56
C VAL A 54 18.09 13.59 -6.67
N PRO A 55 19.30 13.10 -6.94
CA PRO A 55 19.89 12.01 -6.17
C PRO A 55 20.33 12.52 -4.79
N CYS A 56 19.81 11.91 -3.72
CA CYS A 56 20.10 12.27 -2.32
C CYS A 56 21.01 11.26 -1.61
N SER A 57 21.35 10.17 -2.29
CA SER A 57 22.39 9.18 -1.96
C SER A 57 22.84 8.54 -3.25
N ASP A 58 24.02 7.92 -3.27
CA ASP A 58 24.50 7.24 -4.49
C ASP A 58 23.61 6.07 -4.90
N MET A 59 23.13 5.31 -3.91
CA MET A 59 22.21 4.18 -4.08
C MET A 59 21.32 4.01 -2.86
N ALA A 60 20.33 3.12 -2.96
CA ALA A 60 19.45 2.74 -1.87
C ALA A 60 20.22 2.36 -0.60
N LEU A 61 19.89 2.99 0.53
CA LEU A 61 20.67 2.89 1.77
C LEU A 61 20.66 1.46 2.35
N ARG A 62 19.54 0.74 2.22
CA ARG A 62 19.41 -0.64 2.73
C ARG A 62 20.33 -1.62 1.99
N LEU A 63 20.64 -1.33 0.73
CA LEU A 63 21.47 -2.17 -0.12
C LEU A 63 22.95 -1.76 -0.09
N ASN A 64 23.29 -0.68 0.60
CA ASN A 64 24.66 -0.19 0.73
C ASN A 64 25.29 -0.62 2.06
N PRO A 65 26.21 -1.62 2.06
CA PRO A 65 26.82 -2.13 3.28
C PRO A 65 27.72 -1.11 3.99
N ALA A 66 28.10 -0.01 3.33
CA ALA A 66 28.89 1.06 3.93
C ALA A 66 28.05 2.02 4.78
N VAL A 67 26.73 1.96 4.70
CA VAL A 67 25.82 2.82 5.47
C VAL A 67 25.59 2.21 6.83
N LEU A 68 26.04 2.90 7.88
CA LEU A 68 25.83 2.50 9.28
C LEU A 68 24.61 3.20 9.89
N ASP A 69 24.37 4.45 9.51
CA ASP A 69 23.24 5.27 9.98
C ASP A 69 22.58 5.97 8.78
N PRO A 70 21.29 5.70 8.49
CA PRO A 70 20.57 6.33 7.39
C PRO A 70 20.10 7.76 7.69
N ILE A 71 20.07 8.19 8.97
CA ILE A 71 19.52 9.49 9.37
C ILE A 71 20.28 10.66 8.73
N PRO A 72 21.63 10.72 8.74
CA PRO A 72 22.36 11.82 8.11
C PRO A 72 22.02 12.02 6.62
N TYR A 73 21.81 10.93 5.87
CA TYR A 73 21.41 11.00 4.46
C TYR A 73 20.03 11.64 4.28
N HIS A 74 19.06 11.25 5.11
CA HIS A 74 17.72 11.87 5.09
C HIS A 74 17.80 13.34 5.49
N MET A 75 18.63 13.72 6.45
CA MET A 75 18.81 15.13 6.85
C MET A 75 19.44 15.97 5.72
N LEU A 76 20.40 15.40 4.97
CA LEU A 76 20.98 16.06 3.78
C LEU A 76 19.93 16.23 2.68
N MET A 77 19.11 15.19 2.43
CA MET A 77 17.98 15.27 1.49
C MET A 77 17.01 16.38 1.90
N LEU A 78 16.65 16.48 3.16
CA LEU A 78 15.75 17.53 3.66
C LEU A 78 16.33 18.94 3.47
N GLU A 79 17.62 19.11 3.68
CA GLU A 79 18.30 20.39 3.39
C GLU A 79 18.28 20.72 1.89
N GLU A 80 18.46 19.72 1.03
CA GLU A 80 18.38 19.93 -0.43
C GLU A 80 16.96 20.29 -0.87
N VAL A 81 15.92 19.61 -0.34
CA VAL A 81 14.51 19.99 -0.54
C VAL A 81 14.26 21.42 -0.08
N ARG A 82 14.76 21.82 1.11
CA ARG A 82 14.59 23.16 1.65
C ARG A 82 15.21 24.24 0.74
N ARG A 83 16.39 24.00 0.19
CA ARG A 83 17.07 24.92 -0.74
C ARG A 83 16.26 25.14 -2.02
N GLN A 84 15.62 24.09 -2.53
CA GLN A 84 14.85 24.13 -3.78
C GLN A 84 13.36 24.46 -3.55
N ALA A 85 12.89 24.55 -2.31
CA ALA A 85 11.46 24.61 -1.96
C ALA A 85 10.68 25.71 -2.71
N ASN A 86 11.31 26.89 -2.94
CA ASN A 86 10.65 28.00 -3.64
C ASN A 86 10.35 27.72 -5.12
N GLY A 87 10.99 26.71 -5.70
CA GLY A 87 10.76 26.30 -7.08
C GLY A 87 9.52 25.41 -7.29
N PHE A 88 8.83 25.00 -6.22
CA PHE A 88 7.71 24.08 -6.26
C PHE A 88 6.40 24.72 -5.81
N ASP A 89 5.32 24.31 -6.43
CA ASP A 89 3.96 24.62 -5.99
C ASP A 89 3.56 23.76 -4.79
N VAL A 90 4.02 22.48 -4.76
CA VAL A 90 3.74 21.49 -3.71
C VAL A 90 4.97 20.68 -3.38
N LEU A 91 5.17 20.42 -2.08
CA LEU A 91 6.15 19.50 -1.50
C LEU A 91 5.37 18.32 -0.90
N HIS A 92 5.47 17.13 -1.50
CA HIS A 92 4.80 15.93 -1.01
C HIS A 92 5.81 14.95 -0.41
N PHE A 93 5.73 14.74 0.89
CA PHE A 93 6.63 13.88 1.65
C PHE A 93 6.03 12.50 1.87
N HIS A 94 6.88 11.47 1.74
CA HIS A 94 6.58 10.06 1.99
C HIS A 94 7.53 9.44 3.03
N ILE A 95 8.16 10.28 3.86
CA ILE A 95 9.21 9.91 4.83
C ILE A 95 8.72 10.01 6.29
N ASP A 96 7.44 9.80 6.50
CA ASP A 96 6.77 9.88 7.80
C ASP A 96 7.02 11.22 8.52
N LEU A 97 7.78 11.21 9.63
CA LEU A 97 7.87 12.31 10.58
C LEU A 97 9.14 13.21 10.47
N LEU A 98 10.17 12.75 9.74
CA LEU A 98 11.53 13.36 9.81
C LEU A 98 11.58 14.83 9.41
N HIS A 99 10.70 15.27 8.53
CA HIS A 99 10.69 16.64 7.99
C HIS A 99 9.88 17.65 8.81
N PHE A 100 8.99 17.21 9.71
CA PHE A 100 8.03 18.09 10.39
C PHE A 100 8.67 19.31 11.05
N PRO A 101 9.74 19.15 11.89
CA PRO A 101 10.37 20.32 12.52
C PRO A 101 11.00 21.31 11.53
N LEU A 102 11.45 20.81 10.37
CA LEU A 102 12.22 21.57 9.39
C LEU A 102 11.34 22.31 8.37
N VAL A 103 10.17 21.80 8.08
CA VAL A 103 9.30 22.34 7.02
C VAL A 103 8.05 23.04 7.53
N ARG A 104 7.94 23.27 8.84
CA ARG A 104 6.77 23.93 9.45
C ARG A 104 6.47 25.31 8.85
N SER A 105 7.50 26.07 8.49
CA SER A 105 7.36 27.34 7.77
C SER A 105 6.86 27.19 6.32
N LEU A 106 6.89 25.99 5.78
CA LEU A 106 6.45 25.65 4.42
C LEU A 106 5.12 24.88 4.43
N ALA A 107 4.42 24.77 5.57
CA ALA A 107 3.21 23.98 5.74
C ALA A 107 2.10 24.34 4.73
N GLY A 108 2.02 25.60 4.28
CA GLY A 108 1.03 26.05 3.28
C GLY A 108 1.16 25.41 1.89
N LYS A 109 2.28 24.73 1.58
CA LYS A 109 2.50 24.00 0.32
C LYS A 109 3.05 22.59 0.54
N THR A 110 2.95 22.09 1.78
CA THR A 110 3.48 20.78 2.17
C THR A 110 2.33 19.83 2.51
N VAL A 111 2.41 18.62 2.04
CA VAL A 111 1.58 17.49 2.49
C VAL A 111 2.45 16.29 2.79
N THR A 112 1.98 15.44 3.68
CA THR A 112 2.66 14.18 4.05
C THR A 112 1.70 13.03 3.96
N THR A 113 2.02 12.04 3.13
CA THR A 113 1.34 10.74 3.17
C THR A 113 2.07 9.81 4.13
N LEU A 114 1.34 9.29 5.12
CA LEU A 114 1.83 8.30 6.06
C LEU A 114 1.56 6.90 5.49
N HIS A 115 2.62 6.09 5.32
CA HIS A 115 2.52 4.77 4.68
C HIS A 115 2.57 3.61 5.67
N GLY A 116 3.14 3.83 6.85
CA GLY A 116 3.38 2.82 7.87
C GLY A 116 2.27 2.69 8.90
N ARG A 117 2.56 1.85 9.90
CA ARG A 117 1.73 1.71 11.10
C ARG A 117 1.83 2.96 11.97
N LEU A 118 0.71 3.34 12.60
CA LEU A 118 0.61 4.52 13.45
C LEU A 118 0.23 4.19 14.90
N ASP A 119 0.16 2.91 15.25
CA ASP A 119 -0.25 2.40 16.55
C ASP A 119 0.90 2.26 17.57
N LEU A 120 2.12 2.68 17.22
CA LEU A 120 3.26 2.67 18.14
C LEU A 120 3.11 3.77 19.20
N PRO A 121 3.26 3.45 20.51
CA PRO A 121 3.11 4.44 21.58
C PRO A 121 4.02 5.66 21.45
N ASP A 122 5.24 5.49 20.90
CA ASP A 122 6.23 6.54 20.72
C ASP A 122 5.77 7.62 19.70
N LEU A 123 4.87 7.27 18.79
CA LEU A 123 4.36 8.19 17.77
C LEU A 123 3.34 9.19 18.33
N GLN A 124 2.61 8.83 19.38
CA GLN A 124 1.54 9.65 19.96
C GLN A 124 2.03 11.04 20.40
N PRO A 125 3.08 11.18 21.25
CA PRO A 125 3.56 12.47 21.69
C PRO A 125 4.15 13.29 20.54
N PHE A 126 4.77 12.62 19.55
CA PHE A 126 5.32 13.31 18.39
C PHE A 126 4.20 13.97 17.58
N TYR A 127 3.20 13.21 17.13
CA TYR A 127 2.12 13.76 16.30
C TYR A 127 1.28 14.79 17.07
N ALA A 128 1.09 14.61 18.37
CA ALA A 128 0.41 15.61 19.22
C ALA A 128 1.16 16.97 19.28
N ALA A 129 2.49 16.97 19.07
CA ALA A 129 3.29 18.20 19.02
C ALA A 129 3.20 18.92 17.66
N PHE A 130 2.66 18.29 16.62
CA PHE A 130 2.51 18.81 15.26
C PHE A 130 1.08 18.71 14.73
N PRO A 131 0.06 19.24 15.46
CA PRO A 131 -1.34 19.06 15.08
C PRO A 131 -1.75 19.86 13.84
N ASP A 132 -0.91 20.75 13.37
CA ASP A 132 -1.13 21.65 12.23
C ASP A 132 -0.57 21.14 10.90
N VAL A 133 0.28 20.11 10.92
CA VAL A 133 0.89 19.57 9.70
C VAL A 133 -0.17 18.80 8.87
N PRO A 134 -0.34 19.14 7.56
CA PRO A 134 -1.30 18.46 6.70
C PRO A 134 -0.89 17.01 6.43
N LEU A 135 -1.72 16.07 6.89
CA LEU A 135 -1.50 14.63 6.77
C LEU A 135 -2.52 13.97 5.84
N ILE A 136 -2.04 12.99 5.10
CA ILE A 136 -2.85 12.13 4.26
C ILE A 136 -2.68 10.70 4.76
N SER A 137 -3.79 10.04 5.05
CA SER A 137 -3.80 8.61 5.36
C SER A 137 -4.02 7.78 4.10
N ILE A 138 -3.66 6.52 4.16
CA ILE A 138 -3.84 5.56 3.07
C ILE A 138 -5.06 4.65 3.28
N SER A 139 -5.68 4.74 4.45
CA SER A 139 -7.00 4.19 4.79
C SER A 139 -7.60 4.99 5.96
N ASP A 140 -8.88 4.86 6.20
CA ASP A 140 -9.52 5.47 7.36
C ASP A 140 -9.17 4.69 8.64
N ASP A 141 -8.97 3.37 8.54
CA ASP A 141 -8.52 2.54 9.65
C ASP A 141 -7.16 2.98 10.19
N GLN A 142 -6.23 3.36 9.31
CA GLN A 142 -4.91 3.84 9.70
C GLN A 142 -4.95 5.04 10.65
N ARG A 143 -6.00 5.86 10.59
CA ARG A 143 -6.14 7.07 11.43
C ARG A 143 -6.48 6.76 12.89
N LYS A 144 -7.13 5.61 13.16
CA LYS A 144 -7.74 5.29 14.46
C LYS A 144 -6.81 5.43 15.67
N PRO A 145 -5.54 5.01 15.61
CA PRO A 145 -4.65 5.12 16.78
C PRO A 145 -4.08 6.53 17.00
N MET A 146 -4.29 7.47 16.07
CA MET A 146 -3.65 8.78 16.09
C MET A 146 -4.33 9.76 17.04
N PRO A 147 -3.56 10.69 17.67
CA PRO A 147 -4.13 11.83 18.37
C PRO A 147 -4.84 12.77 17.36
N PRO A 148 -5.59 13.77 17.84
CA PRO A 148 -6.14 14.80 16.96
C PRO A 148 -5.02 15.52 16.17
N VAL A 149 -5.03 15.36 14.85
CA VAL A 149 -4.07 15.94 13.89
C VAL A 149 -4.81 16.46 12.66
N ASN A 150 -4.11 17.19 11.80
CA ASN A 150 -4.69 17.77 10.60
C ASN A 150 -4.76 16.76 9.44
N TRP A 151 -5.69 15.82 9.50
CA TRP A 151 -6.01 14.96 8.37
C TRP A 151 -6.72 15.76 7.28
N VAL A 152 -6.06 15.91 6.12
CA VAL A 152 -6.64 16.62 4.97
C VAL A 152 -7.35 15.69 3.99
N ALA A 153 -6.96 14.42 3.92
CA ALA A 153 -7.64 13.41 3.11
C ALA A 153 -7.26 11.98 3.53
N THR A 154 -8.03 10.99 3.03
CA THR A 154 -7.61 9.60 2.84
C THR A 154 -7.46 9.37 1.35
N VAL A 155 -6.27 8.90 0.90
CA VAL A 155 -6.02 8.53 -0.49
C VAL A 155 -5.56 7.08 -0.54
N HIS A 156 -6.45 6.20 -0.98
CA HIS A 156 -6.10 4.79 -1.20
C HIS A 156 -5.00 4.66 -2.24
N HIS A 157 -4.10 3.71 -2.07
CA HIS A 157 -3.06 3.43 -3.06
C HIS A 157 -3.63 2.99 -4.41
N GLY A 158 -2.82 3.18 -5.44
CA GLY A 158 -3.13 2.77 -6.80
C GLY A 158 -1.88 2.27 -7.53
N LEU A 159 -2.09 1.35 -8.47
CA LEU A 159 -1.05 0.77 -9.30
C LEU A 159 -1.32 1.10 -10.77
N ALA A 160 -0.27 1.15 -11.60
CA ALA A 160 -0.44 1.21 -13.03
C ALA A 160 -1.13 -0.08 -13.53
N PRO A 161 -2.19 0.02 -14.35
CA PRO A 161 -3.03 -1.13 -14.69
C PRO A 161 -2.36 -2.19 -15.56
N ASP A 162 -1.24 -1.84 -16.20
CA ASP A 162 -0.43 -2.66 -17.09
C ASP A 162 0.74 -3.38 -16.40
N VAL A 163 1.04 -3.03 -15.16
CA VAL A 163 2.13 -3.67 -14.38
C VAL A 163 1.80 -5.13 -14.05
N LEU A 164 0.52 -5.41 -13.79
CA LEU A 164 0.04 -6.76 -13.45
C LEU A 164 -1.04 -7.18 -14.45
N PRO A 165 -0.72 -8.12 -15.36
CA PRO A 165 -1.63 -8.51 -16.41
C PRO A 165 -2.85 -9.26 -15.86
N PHE A 166 -4.02 -8.93 -16.41
CA PHE A 166 -5.26 -9.67 -16.10
C PHE A 166 -5.19 -11.12 -16.59
N THR A 167 -5.61 -12.04 -15.74
CA THR A 167 -5.72 -13.47 -16.05
C THR A 167 -7.15 -13.94 -15.81
N GLY A 168 -7.94 -14.02 -16.86
CA GLY A 168 -9.35 -14.43 -16.76
C GLY A 168 -9.54 -15.91 -16.42
N GLN A 169 -8.60 -16.76 -16.86
CA GLN A 169 -8.62 -18.20 -16.58
C GLN A 169 -7.27 -18.62 -15.96
N PRO A 170 -7.22 -18.86 -14.65
CA PRO A 170 -6.00 -19.29 -13.99
C PRO A 170 -5.58 -20.68 -14.49
N ARG A 171 -4.28 -20.87 -14.69
CA ARG A 171 -3.70 -22.16 -15.08
C ARG A 171 -3.29 -23.01 -13.88
N GLY A 172 -3.15 -22.38 -12.72
CA GLY A 172 -2.79 -23.05 -11.48
C GLY A 172 -4.01 -23.39 -10.63
N ASP A 173 -3.94 -24.50 -9.91
CA ASP A 173 -4.96 -24.90 -8.94
C ASP A 173 -4.38 -24.78 -7.52
N TYR A 174 -3.92 -23.58 -7.17
CA TYR A 174 -3.29 -23.30 -5.87
C TYR A 174 -3.81 -22.01 -5.25
N LEU A 175 -3.71 -21.94 -3.93
CA LEU A 175 -3.85 -20.72 -3.15
C LEU A 175 -2.50 -20.01 -3.07
N ALA A 176 -2.48 -18.68 -3.11
CA ALA A 176 -1.28 -17.88 -3.01
C ALA A 176 -1.18 -17.19 -1.65
N PHE A 177 0.02 -17.13 -1.09
CA PHE A 177 0.39 -16.19 -0.03
C PHE A 177 1.56 -15.35 -0.55
N LEU A 178 1.43 -14.03 -0.48
CA LEU A 178 2.48 -13.10 -0.92
C LEU A 178 2.73 -12.06 0.15
N GLY A 179 3.98 -11.96 0.62
CA GLY A 179 4.32 -10.96 1.62
C GLY A 179 5.66 -11.17 2.31
N ARG A 180 5.70 -10.90 3.62
CA ARG A 180 6.81 -11.18 4.50
C ARG A 180 6.44 -12.31 5.45
N ILE A 181 7.40 -13.18 5.77
CA ILE A 181 7.23 -14.13 6.86
C ILE A 181 7.36 -13.36 8.17
N SER A 182 6.24 -13.14 8.83
CA SER A 182 6.22 -12.48 10.14
C SER A 182 4.95 -12.87 10.91
N PRO A 183 4.97 -12.79 12.24
CA PRO A 183 3.82 -13.19 13.06
C PRO A 183 2.52 -12.46 12.69
N GLU A 184 2.58 -11.17 12.40
CA GLU A 184 1.42 -10.35 12.04
C GLU A 184 0.82 -10.70 10.66
N LYS A 185 1.60 -11.30 9.74
CA LYS A 185 1.11 -11.73 8.42
C LYS A 185 0.49 -13.13 8.43
N ARG A 186 0.73 -13.91 9.49
CA ARG A 186 0.09 -15.21 9.75
C ARG A 186 0.19 -16.22 8.60
N PRO A 187 1.39 -16.50 8.06
CA PRO A 187 1.56 -17.58 7.08
C PRO A 187 1.13 -18.96 7.64
N ASP A 188 1.20 -19.17 8.95
CA ASP A 188 0.66 -20.34 9.65
C ASP A 188 -0.83 -20.56 9.37
N ARG A 189 -1.67 -19.50 9.43
CA ARG A 189 -3.08 -19.57 9.08
C ARG A 189 -3.29 -19.92 7.60
N ALA A 190 -2.48 -19.37 6.69
CA ALA A 190 -2.55 -19.69 5.27
C ALA A 190 -2.29 -21.20 5.03
N ILE A 191 -1.27 -21.75 5.70
CA ILE A 191 -0.93 -23.18 5.64
C ILE A 191 -2.08 -24.02 6.18
N GLU A 192 -2.67 -23.66 7.31
CA GLU A 192 -3.78 -24.39 7.91
C GLU A 192 -5.04 -24.35 7.05
N ILE A 193 -5.39 -23.21 6.44
CA ILE A 193 -6.50 -23.10 5.51
C ILE A 193 -6.29 -24.05 4.34
N ALA A 194 -5.12 -24.00 3.68
CA ALA A 194 -4.80 -24.85 2.55
C ALA A 194 -4.85 -26.35 2.89
N ALA A 195 -4.36 -26.72 4.09
CA ALA A 195 -4.42 -28.09 4.57
C ALA A 195 -5.87 -28.58 4.80
N ARG A 196 -6.73 -27.74 5.41
CA ARG A 196 -8.14 -28.07 5.67
C ARG A 196 -8.97 -28.21 4.40
N VAL A 197 -8.69 -27.40 3.37
CA VAL A 197 -9.41 -27.48 2.08
C VAL A 197 -8.79 -28.49 1.11
N GLY A 198 -7.61 -29.04 1.42
CA GLY A 198 -6.90 -29.99 0.57
C GLY A 198 -6.33 -29.38 -0.72
N MET A 199 -6.12 -28.07 -0.77
CA MET A 199 -5.56 -27.39 -1.95
C MET A 199 -4.07 -27.11 -1.80
N PRO A 200 -3.30 -27.07 -2.91
CA PRO A 200 -1.93 -26.58 -2.88
C PRO A 200 -1.86 -25.12 -2.42
N LEU A 201 -0.82 -24.79 -1.65
CA LEU A 201 -0.46 -23.42 -1.27
C LEU A 201 0.95 -23.10 -1.74
N LYS A 202 1.09 -21.99 -2.46
CA LYS A 202 2.40 -21.42 -2.79
C LYS A 202 2.65 -20.17 -1.95
N ILE A 203 3.77 -20.15 -1.23
CA ILE A 203 4.19 -19.05 -0.38
C ILE A 203 5.35 -18.32 -1.06
N ALA A 204 5.09 -17.14 -1.60
CA ALA A 204 6.11 -16.22 -2.09
C ALA A 204 6.39 -15.19 -1.00
N ALA A 205 7.51 -15.31 -0.29
CA ALA A 205 7.74 -14.47 0.87
C ALA A 205 9.22 -14.25 1.17
N LYS A 206 9.49 -13.03 1.68
CA LYS A 206 10.77 -12.66 2.25
C LYS A 206 10.83 -13.11 3.71
N VAL A 207 12.00 -13.66 4.11
CA VAL A 207 12.34 -13.90 5.51
C VAL A 207 13.34 -12.83 5.94
N ASP A 208 12.91 -11.84 6.70
CA ASP A 208 13.80 -10.82 7.24
C ASP A 208 14.64 -11.39 8.40
N LYS A 209 15.83 -10.82 8.64
CA LYS A 209 16.70 -11.24 9.76
C LYS A 209 15.97 -11.17 11.12
N ALA A 210 15.11 -10.18 11.30
CA ALA A 210 14.32 -10.00 12.52
C ALA A 210 13.32 -11.15 12.74
N ASP A 211 12.81 -11.72 11.66
CA ASP A 211 11.78 -12.77 11.68
C ASP A 211 12.37 -14.19 11.48
N ALA A 212 13.71 -14.32 11.40
CA ALA A 212 14.37 -15.60 11.14
C ALA A 212 14.04 -16.68 12.19
N ALA A 213 13.91 -16.30 13.46
CA ALA A 213 13.52 -17.23 14.52
C ALA A 213 12.07 -17.74 14.34
N TYR A 214 11.15 -16.87 13.94
CA TYR A 214 9.76 -17.25 13.64
C TYR A 214 9.69 -18.20 12.44
N TRP A 215 10.47 -17.92 11.38
CA TRP A 215 10.59 -18.84 10.25
C TRP A 215 11.05 -20.22 10.68
N LEU A 216 12.20 -20.31 11.36
CA LEU A 216 12.84 -21.59 11.73
C LEU A 216 12.01 -22.41 12.69
N ASN A 217 11.38 -21.75 13.68
CA ASN A 217 10.71 -22.46 14.78
C ASN A 217 9.23 -22.75 14.50
N GLU A 218 8.56 -21.90 13.71
CA GLU A 218 7.10 -21.99 13.54
C GLU A 218 6.71 -22.35 12.09
N ILE A 219 7.26 -21.67 11.08
CA ILE A 219 6.76 -21.79 9.71
C ILE A 219 7.42 -22.90 8.93
N GLU A 220 8.74 -23.01 8.95
CA GLU A 220 9.47 -24.06 8.23
C GLU A 220 9.05 -25.47 8.64
N PRO A 221 8.82 -25.78 9.94
CA PRO A 221 8.27 -27.09 10.34
C PRO A 221 6.86 -27.37 9.76
N LEU A 222 6.02 -26.32 9.63
CA LEU A 222 4.70 -26.48 8.99
C LEU A 222 4.83 -26.75 7.50
N VAL A 223 5.70 -26.00 6.80
CA VAL A 223 5.96 -26.24 5.36
C VAL A 223 6.44 -27.67 5.14
N ARG A 224 7.34 -28.18 5.97
CA ARG A 224 7.84 -29.58 5.89
C ARG A 224 6.76 -30.62 6.22
N ARG A 225 5.82 -30.29 7.11
CA ARG A 225 4.73 -31.17 7.54
C ARG A 225 3.65 -31.37 6.47
N TYR A 226 3.34 -30.35 5.69
CA TYR A 226 2.27 -30.34 4.72
C TYR A 226 2.80 -30.40 3.29
N PRO A 227 2.74 -31.56 2.60
CA PRO A 227 3.33 -31.76 1.27
C PRO A 227 2.65 -30.95 0.16
N ASN A 228 1.47 -30.40 0.43
CA ASN A 228 0.75 -29.49 -0.48
C ASN A 228 1.18 -28.00 -0.30
N VAL A 229 2.17 -27.71 0.53
CA VAL A 229 2.69 -26.34 0.76
C VAL A 229 4.06 -26.21 0.16
N GLU A 230 4.24 -25.22 -0.71
CA GLU A 230 5.50 -24.88 -1.36
C GLU A 230 5.95 -23.48 -0.95
N PHE A 231 7.13 -23.38 -0.34
CA PHE A 231 7.79 -22.10 -0.10
C PHE A 231 8.75 -21.80 -1.26
N ILE A 232 8.43 -20.77 -2.07
CA ILE A 232 9.19 -20.43 -3.28
C ILE A 232 10.20 -19.29 -3.08
N GLY A 233 10.26 -18.72 -1.87
CA GLY A 233 11.14 -17.60 -1.57
C GLY A 233 10.58 -16.26 -2.03
N GLU A 234 11.44 -15.24 -2.10
CA GLU A 234 11.06 -13.90 -2.56
C GLU A 234 10.97 -13.86 -4.08
N ILE A 235 9.93 -13.23 -4.61
CA ILE A 235 9.71 -13.02 -6.04
C ILE A 235 9.83 -11.53 -6.39
N ASP A 236 10.29 -11.25 -7.61
CA ASP A 236 10.36 -9.89 -8.13
C ASP A 236 9.03 -9.43 -8.78
N GLU A 237 8.99 -8.18 -9.21
CA GLU A 237 7.80 -7.57 -9.82
C GLU A 237 7.35 -8.29 -11.08
N GLY A 238 8.30 -8.74 -11.92
CA GLY A 238 8.01 -9.45 -13.17
C GLY A 238 7.35 -10.82 -12.95
N GLN A 239 7.62 -11.46 -11.81
CA GLN A 239 7.08 -12.77 -11.46
C GLN A 239 5.70 -12.70 -10.79
N LYS A 240 5.36 -11.55 -10.17
CA LYS A 240 4.10 -11.38 -9.43
C LYS A 240 2.86 -11.61 -10.29
N GLY A 241 2.85 -11.10 -11.53
CA GLY A 241 1.72 -11.22 -12.43
C GLY A 241 1.37 -12.67 -12.73
N GLU A 242 2.39 -13.51 -13.00
CA GLU A 242 2.20 -14.94 -13.20
C GLU A 242 1.78 -15.65 -11.92
N PHE A 243 2.46 -15.34 -10.81
CA PHE A 243 2.21 -15.94 -9.50
C PHE A 243 0.78 -15.67 -9.00
N LEU A 244 0.35 -14.40 -9.01
CA LEU A 244 -0.99 -14.03 -8.56
C LEU A 244 -2.05 -14.41 -9.60
N GLY A 245 -1.80 -14.15 -10.89
CA GLY A 245 -2.77 -14.39 -11.95
C GLY A 245 -3.19 -15.86 -12.10
N ASN A 246 -2.28 -16.80 -11.85
CA ASN A 246 -2.56 -18.23 -11.91
C ASN A 246 -3.11 -18.82 -10.61
N ALA A 247 -3.17 -18.07 -9.52
CA ALA A 247 -3.75 -18.53 -8.26
C ALA A 247 -5.28 -18.55 -8.30
N ARG A 248 -5.90 -19.49 -7.56
CA ARG A 248 -7.35 -19.54 -7.33
C ARG A 248 -7.80 -18.36 -6.44
N ALA A 249 -7.01 -18.05 -5.42
CA ALA A 249 -7.19 -16.89 -4.56
C ALA A 249 -5.88 -16.51 -3.89
N LEU A 250 -5.77 -15.22 -3.47
CA LEU A 250 -4.80 -14.77 -2.49
C LEU A 250 -5.37 -15.02 -1.10
N LEU A 251 -4.61 -15.66 -0.22
CA LEU A 251 -4.88 -15.70 1.22
C LEU A 251 -4.19 -14.52 1.92
N PHE A 252 -4.97 -13.73 2.65
CA PHE A 252 -4.49 -12.59 3.42
C PHE A 252 -4.95 -12.70 4.87
N PRO A 253 -4.37 -13.66 5.65
CA PRO A 253 -4.87 -14.07 6.96
C PRO A 253 -4.32 -13.26 8.11
N ILE A 254 -4.03 -12.00 7.92
CA ILE A 254 -3.35 -11.08 8.83
C ILE A 254 -4.00 -11.01 10.22
N ASP A 255 -3.20 -10.62 11.21
CA ASP A 255 -3.60 -10.46 12.62
C ASP A 255 -3.09 -9.13 13.20
N TRP A 256 -3.15 -8.08 12.41
CA TRP A 256 -2.74 -6.73 12.80
C TRP A 256 -3.46 -5.69 11.95
N PRO A 257 -3.62 -4.44 12.44
CA PRO A 257 -4.28 -3.38 11.68
C PRO A 257 -3.39 -2.95 10.49
N GLU A 258 -3.46 -3.71 9.40
CA GLU A 258 -2.74 -3.41 8.16
C GLU A 258 -3.16 -2.04 7.64
N PRO A 259 -2.23 -1.10 7.42
CA PRO A 259 -2.55 0.25 6.97
C PRO A 259 -3.25 0.30 5.59
N PHE A 260 -2.91 -0.62 4.68
CA PHE A 260 -3.56 -0.72 3.37
C PHE A 260 -3.55 -2.15 2.78
N GLY A 261 -2.36 -2.76 2.64
CA GLY A 261 -2.20 -4.09 2.07
C GLY A 261 -2.15 -4.11 0.54
N LEU A 262 -1.09 -3.57 -0.06
CA LEU A 262 -0.88 -3.51 -1.52
C LEU A 262 -1.13 -4.83 -2.23
N VAL A 263 -0.77 -5.96 -1.61
CA VAL A 263 -0.93 -7.29 -2.21
C VAL A 263 -2.38 -7.63 -2.54
N MET A 264 -3.36 -7.06 -1.83
CA MET A 264 -4.77 -7.26 -2.15
C MET A 264 -5.12 -6.63 -3.50
N ILE A 265 -4.69 -5.39 -3.74
CA ILE A 265 -4.95 -4.73 -5.02
C ILE A 265 -4.06 -5.28 -6.15
N GLU A 266 -2.87 -5.82 -5.84
CA GLU A 266 -2.03 -6.57 -6.79
C GLU A 266 -2.75 -7.83 -7.27
N ALA A 267 -3.36 -8.59 -6.36
CA ALA A 267 -4.18 -9.77 -6.71
C ALA A 267 -5.41 -9.36 -7.54
N MET A 268 -6.13 -8.32 -7.12
CA MET A 268 -7.30 -7.82 -7.85
C MET A 268 -6.94 -7.32 -9.27
N ALA A 269 -5.78 -6.71 -9.46
CA ALA A 269 -5.27 -6.32 -10.78
C ALA A 269 -5.11 -7.52 -11.71
N CYS A 270 -4.69 -8.67 -11.18
CA CYS A 270 -4.65 -9.93 -11.93
C CYS A 270 -6.04 -10.60 -12.11
N GLY A 271 -7.10 -10.07 -11.50
CA GLY A 271 -8.42 -10.69 -11.45
C GLY A 271 -8.52 -11.80 -10.39
N THR A 272 -7.55 -11.90 -9.49
CA THR A 272 -7.50 -12.94 -8.47
C THR A 272 -8.24 -12.48 -7.22
N PRO A 273 -9.29 -13.21 -6.78
CA PRO A 273 -10.03 -12.89 -5.59
C PRO A 273 -9.18 -13.04 -4.33
N VAL A 274 -9.54 -12.32 -3.28
CA VAL A 274 -8.82 -12.30 -2.00
C VAL A 274 -9.68 -12.92 -0.90
N VAL A 275 -9.12 -13.83 -0.10
CA VAL A 275 -9.72 -14.28 1.16
C VAL A 275 -8.93 -13.62 2.30
N ALA A 276 -9.53 -12.65 2.96
CA ALA A 276 -8.85 -11.79 3.93
C ALA A 276 -9.54 -11.79 5.29
N PHE A 277 -8.77 -11.83 6.37
CA PHE A 277 -9.29 -11.61 7.72
C PHE A 277 -9.63 -10.13 7.93
N ARG A 278 -10.74 -9.88 8.64
CA ARG A 278 -11.24 -8.53 8.95
C ARG A 278 -10.30 -7.80 9.92
N CYS A 279 -9.29 -7.15 9.38
CA CYS A 279 -8.33 -6.41 10.17
C CYS A 279 -7.79 -5.21 9.38
N GLY A 280 -7.58 -4.06 10.05
CA GLY A 280 -7.06 -2.86 9.41
C GLY A 280 -7.90 -2.40 8.22
N ALA A 281 -7.25 -2.08 7.12
CA ALA A 281 -7.89 -1.57 5.90
C ALA A 281 -8.61 -2.64 5.06
N VAL A 282 -8.64 -3.91 5.45
CA VAL A 282 -9.29 -4.97 4.66
C VAL A 282 -10.74 -4.62 4.27
N PRO A 283 -11.61 -4.11 5.18
CA PRO A 283 -12.98 -3.73 4.80
C PRO A 283 -13.07 -2.53 3.85
N GLU A 284 -12.02 -1.71 3.76
CA GLU A 284 -11.97 -0.57 2.84
C GLU A 284 -11.47 -0.99 1.44
N VAL A 285 -10.70 -2.09 1.35
CA VAL A 285 -10.09 -2.55 0.09
C VAL A 285 -10.94 -3.62 -0.59
N ILE A 286 -11.45 -4.59 0.17
CA ILE A 286 -12.20 -5.74 -0.35
C ILE A 286 -13.70 -5.47 -0.31
N ASP A 287 -14.35 -5.54 -1.48
CA ASP A 287 -15.80 -5.58 -1.59
C ASP A 287 -16.23 -7.05 -1.37
N HIS A 288 -16.82 -7.34 -0.19
CA HIS A 288 -17.20 -8.71 0.22
C HIS A 288 -18.15 -9.36 -0.79
N ALA A 289 -17.85 -10.59 -1.17
CA ALA A 289 -18.57 -11.39 -2.18
C ALA A 289 -18.57 -10.78 -3.61
N VAL A 290 -17.70 -9.79 -3.86
CA VAL A 290 -17.49 -9.17 -5.19
C VAL A 290 -16.02 -9.30 -5.62
N SER A 291 -15.10 -8.73 -4.87
CA SER A 291 -13.64 -8.82 -5.15
C SER A 291 -12.93 -9.85 -4.27
N GLY A 292 -13.62 -10.40 -3.28
CA GLY A 292 -13.08 -11.38 -2.35
C GLY A 292 -14.05 -11.67 -1.22
N PHE A 293 -13.57 -12.42 -0.23
CA PHE A 293 -14.31 -12.70 1.00
C PHE A 293 -13.58 -12.11 2.21
N ILE A 294 -14.29 -11.34 3.02
CA ILE A 294 -13.83 -10.88 4.33
C ILE A 294 -14.34 -11.87 5.35
N VAL A 295 -13.45 -12.42 6.18
CA VAL A 295 -13.74 -13.49 7.12
C VAL A 295 -13.27 -13.12 8.53
N ASP A 296 -13.92 -13.70 9.54
CA ASP A 296 -13.64 -13.42 10.96
C ASP A 296 -13.10 -14.66 11.69
N SER A 297 -13.11 -15.84 11.04
CA SER A 297 -12.64 -17.11 11.62
C SER A 297 -11.98 -18.02 10.58
N MET A 298 -11.26 -19.03 11.08
CA MET A 298 -10.67 -20.09 10.23
C MET A 298 -11.74 -20.91 9.50
N GLU A 299 -12.87 -21.17 10.14
CA GLU A 299 -14.01 -21.88 9.58
C GLU A 299 -14.62 -21.10 8.41
N GLU A 300 -14.78 -19.79 8.57
CA GLU A 300 -15.25 -18.90 7.50
C GLU A 300 -14.24 -18.83 6.34
N ALA A 301 -12.93 -18.80 6.65
CA ALA A 301 -11.89 -18.79 5.61
C ALA A 301 -11.92 -20.10 4.78
N VAL A 302 -12.06 -21.25 5.41
CA VAL A 302 -12.22 -22.54 4.73
C VAL A 302 -13.48 -22.54 3.87
N LYS A 303 -14.62 -22.09 4.39
CA LYS A 303 -15.87 -21.95 3.63
C LYS A 303 -15.70 -21.00 2.45
N ALA A 304 -15.07 -19.85 2.63
CA ALA A 304 -14.81 -18.88 1.57
C ALA A 304 -14.00 -19.47 0.42
N VAL A 305 -12.98 -20.31 0.73
CA VAL A 305 -12.21 -21.01 -0.31
C VAL A 305 -13.09 -21.95 -1.14
N HIS A 306 -14.02 -22.67 -0.51
CA HIS A 306 -14.97 -23.55 -1.25
C HIS A 306 -15.99 -22.75 -2.08
N GLU A 307 -16.19 -21.46 -1.77
CA GLU A 307 -17.12 -20.59 -2.49
C GLU A 307 -16.45 -19.70 -3.58
N LEU A 308 -15.14 -19.87 -3.84
CA LEU A 308 -14.39 -19.03 -4.79
C LEU A 308 -14.99 -19.02 -6.20
N ASP A 309 -15.60 -20.13 -6.65
CA ASP A 309 -16.22 -20.22 -7.97
C ASP A 309 -17.45 -19.31 -8.14
N ARG A 310 -17.96 -18.70 -7.07
CA ARG A 310 -19.03 -17.70 -7.10
C ARG A 310 -18.50 -16.31 -7.51
N LEU A 311 -17.19 -16.09 -7.49
CA LEU A 311 -16.57 -14.82 -7.82
C LEU A 311 -16.09 -14.82 -9.27
N ASP A 312 -16.54 -13.83 -10.03
CA ASP A 312 -16.09 -13.61 -11.39
C ASP A 312 -14.81 -12.77 -11.43
N ARG A 313 -13.76 -13.29 -12.04
CA ARG A 313 -12.45 -12.64 -12.13
C ARG A 313 -12.49 -11.31 -12.90
N HIS A 314 -13.39 -11.17 -13.88
CA HIS A 314 -13.61 -9.90 -14.57
C HIS A 314 -14.19 -8.83 -13.63
N THR A 315 -15.10 -9.22 -12.75
CA THR A 315 -15.67 -8.35 -11.72
C THR A 315 -14.63 -7.96 -10.68
N VAL A 316 -13.75 -8.89 -10.28
CA VAL A 316 -12.60 -8.61 -9.39
C VAL A 316 -11.69 -7.55 -10.04
N ARG A 317 -11.30 -7.75 -11.32
CA ARG A 317 -10.49 -6.80 -12.08
C ARG A 317 -11.20 -5.45 -12.24
N ALA A 318 -12.48 -5.43 -12.56
CA ALA A 318 -13.25 -4.19 -12.70
C ALA A 318 -13.30 -3.38 -11.40
N THR A 319 -13.28 -4.05 -10.25
CA THR A 319 -13.17 -3.37 -8.94
C THR A 319 -11.82 -2.68 -8.78
N PHE A 320 -10.72 -3.35 -9.18
CA PHE A 320 -9.39 -2.73 -9.23
C PHE A 320 -9.38 -1.50 -10.16
N ASP A 321 -9.84 -1.67 -11.41
CA ASP A 321 -9.81 -0.62 -12.43
C ASP A 321 -10.59 0.62 -12.00
N ARG A 322 -11.70 0.46 -11.27
CA ARG A 322 -12.51 1.56 -10.75
C ARG A 322 -11.86 2.26 -9.56
N ARG A 323 -11.20 1.51 -8.65
CA ARG A 323 -10.85 2.02 -7.31
C ARG A 323 -9.36 2.19 -7.07
N PHE A 324 -8.50 1.42 -7.74
CA PHE A 324 -7.09 1.25 -7.32
C PHE A 324 -6.09 1.45 -8.46
N THR A 325 -6.45 2.23 -9.49
CA THR A 325 -5.49 2.62 -10.52
C THR A 325 -4.60 3.78 -10.06
N ALA A 326 -3.37 3.84 -10.57
CA ALA A 326 -2.46 4.96 -10.35
C ALA A 326 -3.09 6.29 -10.82
N ARG A 327 -3.89 6.25 -11.89
CA ARG A 327 -4.62 7.41 -12.38
C ARG A 327 -5.59 7.97 -11.34
N ARG A 328 -6.48 7.12 -10.79
CA ARG A 328 -7.43 7.55 -9.75
C ARG A 328 -6.66 8.12 -8.55
N MET A 329 -5.60 7.43 -8.10
CA MET A 329 -4.76 7.91 -6.99
C MET A 329 -4.13 9.29 -7.28
N ALA A 330 -3.59 9.48 -8.49
CA ALA A 330 -3.00 10.76 -8.89
C ALA A 330 -4.05 11.88 -8.99
N ASP A 331 -5.24 11.58 -9.52
CA ASP A 331 -6.36 12.53 -9.61
C ASP A 331 -6.78 13.01 -8.20
N ASP A 332 -6.89 12.10 -7.22
CA ASP A 332 -7.19 12.44 -5.81
C ASP A 332 -6.10 13.36 -5.21
N TYR A 333 -4.82 13.05 -5.45
CA TYR A 333 -3.72 13.91 -4.99
C TYR A 333 -3.71 15.28 -5.69
N LEU A 334 -4.00 15.32 -6.98
CA LEU A 334 -4.04 16.60 -7.73
C LEU A 334 -5.14 17.54 -7.23
N ASP A 335 -6.29 17.01 -6.84
CA ASP A 335 -7.35 17.82 -6.23
C ASP A 335 -6.88 18.44 -4.90
N LEU A 336 -6.16 17.68 -4.08
CA LEU A 336 -5.53 18.18 -2.86
C LEU A 336 -4.46 19.23 -3.15
N TYR A 337 -3.60 19.00 -4.14
CA TYR A 337 -2.53 19.94 -4.50
C TYR A 337 -3.10 21.27 -5.01
N ARG A 338 -4.17 21.23 -5.81
CA ARG A 338 -4.88 22.45 -6.27
C ARG A 338 -5.47 23.23 -5.10
N ALA A 339 -6.08 22.54 -4.15
CA ALA A 339 -6.64 23.16 -2.96
C ALA A 339 -5.57 23.84 -2.09
N LEU A 340 -4.41 23.21 -1.91
CA LEU A 340 -3.27 23.79 -1.20
C LEU A 340 -2.71 25.00 -1.93
N ALA A 341 -2.43 24.91 -3.24
CA ALA A 341 -1.88 25.98 -4.05
C ALA A 341 -2.85 27.18 -4.15
N GLY A 342 -4.15 26.93 -4.08
CA GLY A 342 -5.21 27.95 -4.09
C GLY A 342 -5.42 28.67 -2.75
N GLY A 343 -4.67 28.32 -1.68
CA GLY A 343 -4.77 28.97 -0.37
C GLY A 343 -6.04 28.63 0.42
N ALA A 344 -6.73 27.53 0.07
CA ALA A 344 -7.92 27.06 0.79
C ALA A 344 -7.51 26.44 2.14
N GLN A 345 -7.73 27.17 3.22
CA GLN A 345 -7.38 26.76 4.60
C GLN A 345 -8.22 25.60 5.18
N ARG A 346 -9.16 25.03 4.43
CA ARG A 346 -9.95 23.84 4.80
C ARG A 346 -10.21 22.98 3.58
N VAL A 347 -9.45 21.94 3.40
CA VAL A 347 -9.82 20.86 2.47
C VAL A 347 -10.90 20.03 3.16
N MET A 348 -12.12 20.05 2.62
CA MET A 348 -13.20 19.17 3.07
C MET A 348 -12.86 17.72 2.71
N PRO A 349 -13.21 16.72 3.52
CA PRO A 349 -12.95 15.32 3.18
C PRO A 349 -13.72 14.95 1.90
N ILE A 350 -13.02 14.37 0.93
CA ILE A 350 -13.51 14.03 -0.42
C ILE A 350 -14.59 12.92 -0.42
N HIS A 351 -14.83 12.23 0.69
CA HIS A 351 -15.77 11.10 0.77
C HIS A 351 -17.25 11.44 0.93
N ALA A 352 -17.70 12.71 0.80
CA ALA A 352 -19.10 13.07 0.94
C ALA A 352 -19.95 12.96 -0.36
N ALA A 353 -19.37 12.54 -1.49
CA ALA A 353 -20.04 12.67 -2.80
C ALA A 353 -20.77 11.42 -3.33
N ASN A 354 -20.71 10.25 -2.66
CA ASN A 354 -21.30 9.01 -3.19
C ASN A 354 -22.52 8.44 -2.44
N GLU A 355 -23.10 9.16 -1.47
CA GLU A 355 -24.31 8.67 -0.76
C GLU A 355 -25.64 9.36 -1.18
N SER A 356 -25.70 10.14 -2.26
CA SER A 356 -26.95 10.74 -2.74
C SER A 356 -27.54 10.02 -3.95
N GLY A 357 -27.90 8.75 -3.76
CA GLY A 357 -28.53 7.91 -4.81
C GLY A 357 -29.68 7.04 -4.31
N ALA A 358 -30.35 7.43 -3.23
CA ALA A 358 -31.61 6.78 -2.83
C ALA A 358 -32.76 7.80 -2.91
N GLY A 359 -33.51 7.73 -4.02
CA GLY A 359 -34.72 8.53 -4.21
C GLY A 359 -35.85 8.14 -3.23
N PRO A 360 -36.78 9.04 -2.91
CA PRO A 360 -37.82 8.77 -1.94
C PRO A 360 -38.91 7.87 -2.55
N GLY A 361 -38.96 6.62 -2.10
CA GLY A 361 -40.06 5.71 -2.33
C GLY A 361 -41.28 6.12 -1.50
N SER A 362 -42.35 6.55 -2.18
CA SER A 362 -43.65 6.80 -1.63
C SER A 362 -44.25 5.57 -0.98
N ALA A 363 -44.66 5.68 0.28
CA ALA A 363 -45.68 4.79 0.87
C ALA A 363 -46.77 5.62 1.49
N ARG A 364 -47.93 5.61 0.84
CA ARG A 364 -49.22 5.95 1.43
C ARG A 364 -49.97 4.66 1.77
N VAL A 365 -50.78 4.77 2.85
CA VAL A 365 -52.00 4.02 3.17
C VAL A 365 -51.77 2.66 3.88
N ALA A 366 -52.20 2.43 5.10
CA ALA A 366 -53.47 2.52 5.76
C ALA A 366 -53.30 2.53 7.30
#